data_dedfc8b275d83f5da93d683b25d9fdc9
#
_entry.id   dedfc8b275d83f5da93d683b25d9fdc9
#
_cell.length_a   1.000
_cell.length_b   1.000
_cell.length_c   1.000
_cell.angle_alpha   90.00
_cell.angle_beta   90.00
_cell.angle_gamma   90.00
#
_symmetry.space_group_name_H-M   'P 1'
#
loop_
_entity.id
_entity.type
_entity.pdbx_description
1 polymer ?
#
loop_
_entity_poly.entity_id
_entity_poly.type
_entity_poly.pdbx_seq_one_letter_code
_entity_poly.pdbx_strand_id
1 'polypeptide(L)'
;RGRPGNRGSYAALYLTGPEGSAKSTNTKILKSIVDPGTPETRTPGSDVRDLYIGAARCHVLNLDNLSHITRDYNDALCSIISGGGFARKLNYSDDEEMIFEACNMIFINGISIKLMPDLMSRTFQIELAVIPEEERKTEADLWQELEKLKPAILSGILTALSNALKEYQKGFITPPLPRLADFGKFSIALERGNGWIEGKTLEALKNNYEDGLE
;
A
#
# COMPACT_ATOMS: atom_id res chain seq x y z
N ARG A 1 6.86 -3.48 -21.47
CA ARG A 1 6.24 -4.83 -21.51
C ARG A 1 5.51 -4.98 -20.18
N GLY A 2 4.14 -4.95 -20.21
CA GLY A 2 3.29 -5.18 -19.04
C GLY A 2 3.66 -6.53 -18.40
N ARG A 3 3.64 -6.58 -17.07
CA ARG A 3 3.86 -7.85 -16.36
C ARG A 3 2.69 -8.76 -16.65
N PRO A 4 2.88 -9.93 -17.30
CA PRO A 4 1.77 -10.82 -17.60
C PRO A 4 1.26 -11.42 -16.28
N GLY A 5 -0.02 -11.26 -16.00
CA GLY A 5 -0.75 -12.13 -15.11
C GLY A 5 -1.14 -11.60 -13.71
N ASN A 6 -0.86 -10.38 -13.32
CA ASN A 6 -1.40 -9.86 -12.06
C ASN A 6 -2.79 -9.25 -12.31
N ARG A 7 -3.83 -10.05 -12.15
CA ARG A 7 -5.24 -9.64 -12.24
C ARG A 7 -5.86 -9.33 -10.88
N GLY A 8 -5.05 -9.34 -9.80
CA GLY A 8 -5.50 -9.01 -8.46
C GLY A 8 -5.41 -7.50 -8.19
N SER A 9 -6.20 -7.03 -7.25
CA SER A 9 -6.09 -5.67 -6.70
C SER A 9 -5.29 -5.70 -5.39
N TYR A 10 -4.57 -4.61 -5.12
CA TYR A 10 -3.86 -4.41 -3.86
C TYR A 10 -4.71 -3.58 -2.89
N ALA A 11 -4.39 -3.66 -1.59
CA ALA A 11 -4.84 -2.66 -0.65
C ALA A 11 -3.78 -1.55 -0.56
N ALA A 12 -4.22 -0.29 -0.42
CA ALA A 12 -3.30 0.78 -0.04
C ALA A 12 -3.05 0.75 1.47
N LEU A 13 -1.90 1.26 1.90
CA LEU A 13 -1.58 1.53 3.30
C LEU A 13 -1.51 3.03 3.51
N TYR A 14 -2.32 3.56 4.41
CA TYR A 14 -2.27 4.97 4.83
C TYR A 14 -1.78 5.06 6.26
N LEU A 15 -0.59 5.64 6.46
CA LEU A 15 -0.08 5.98 7.78
C LEU A 15 -0.43 7.42 8.11
N THR A 16 -1.26 7.60 9.11
CA THR A 16 -1.65 8.91 9.63
C THR A 16 -1.11 9.10 11.05
N GLY A 17 -1.22 10.31 11.57
CA GLY A 17 -0.79 10.66 12.92
C GLY A 17 -0.12 12.04 12.95
N PRO A 18 0.13 12.58 14.15
CA PRO A 18 0.71 13.90 14.33
C PRO A 18 2.18 13.95 13.85
N GLU A 19 2.75 15.13 13.87
CA GLU A 19 4.19 15.32 13.65
C GLU A 19 5.00 14.56 14.72
N GLY A 20 6.13 13.99 14.34
CA GLY A 20 6.97 13.20 15.25
C GLY A 20 6.52 11.74 15.46
N SER A 21 5.53 11.24 14.71
CA SER A 21 5.09 9.83 14.77
C SER A 21 5.82 8.90 13.79
N ALA A 22 6.90 9.35 13.16
CA ALA A 22 7.76 8.59 12.24
C ALA A 22 7.05 7.96 11.02
N LYS A 23 5.97 8.57 10.50
CA LYS A 23 5.23 8.07 9.32
C LYS A 23 6.14 7.78 8.13
N SER A 24 6.93 8.78 7.70
CA SER A 24 7.84 8.65 6.55
C SER A 24 8.91 7.58 6.78
N THR A 25 9.45 7.50 7.98
CA THR A 25 10.44 6.47 8.35
C THR A 25 9.84 5.07 8.28
N ASN A 26 8.62 4.88 8.81
CA ASN A 26 7.93 3.60 8.75
C ASN A 26 7.65 3.16 7.30
N THR A 27 7.18 4.04 6.43
CA THR A 27 6.94 3.67 5.02
C THR A 27 8.24 3.36 4.28
N LYS A 28 9.35 4.06 4.57
CA LYS A 28 10.69 3.73 4.03
C LYS A 28 11.16 2.35 4.50
N ILE A 29 11.03 2.04 5.79
CA ILE A 29 11.38 0.73 6.35
C ILE A 29 10.59 -0.38 5.66
N LEU A 30 9.27 -0.27 5.61
CA LEU A 30 8.41 -1.26 4.96
C LEU A 30 8.80 -1.45 3.49
N LYS A 31 9.00 -0.35 2.76
CA LYS A 31 9.42 -0.42 1.35
C LYS A 31 10.80 -1.06 1.20
N SER A 32 11.75 -0.77 2.07
CA SER A 32 13.11 -1.35 2.03
C SER A 32 13.14 -2.86 2.18
N ILE A 33 12.12 -3.42 2.85
CA ILE A 33 11.97 -4.86 3.06
C ILE A 33 11.29 -5.53 1.87
N VAL A 34 10.19 -4.95 1.37
CA VAL A 34 9.32 -5.61 0.38
C VAL A 34 9.60 -5.23 -1.06
N ASP A 35 10.12 -4.04 -1.30
CA ASP A 35 10.43 -3.50 -2.64
C ASP A 35 11.58 -2.50 -2.59
N PRO A 36 12.80 -2.95 -2.24
CA PRO A 36 13.95 -2.05 -2.16
C PRO A 36 14.24 -1.41 -3.52
N GLY A 37 14.42 -0.09 -3.54
CA GLY A 37 14.69 0.65 -4.78
C GLY A 37 14.77 2.16 -4.55
N THR A 38 15.28 2.86 -5.57
CA THR A 38 15.45 4.31 -5.56
C THR A 38 14.48 4.97 -6.55
N PRO A 39 13.79 6.03 -6.15
CA PRO A 39 13.75 6.64 -4.80
C PRO A 39 12.88 5.82 -3.82
N GLU A 40 13.23 5.90 -2.53
CA GLU A 40 12.46 5.24 -1.45
C GLU A 40 11.06 5.84 -1.27
N THR A 41 10.97 7.15 -1.42
CA THR A 41 9.71 7.93 -1.36
C THR A 41 9.59 8.83 -2.57
N ARG A 42 8.36 9.20 -2.89
CA ARG A 42 8.05 10.18 -3.93
C ARG A 42 7.15 11.26 -3.34
N THR A 43 7.54 12.49 -3.54
CA THR A 43 6.62 13.61 -3.33
C THR A 43 5.61 13.60 -4.47
N PRO A 44 4.31 13.67 -4.18
CA PRO A 44 3.31 13.72 -5.22
C PRO A 44 3.53 14.91 -6.15
N GLY A 45 3.60 14.66 -7.44
CA GLY A 45 3.53 15.70 -8.46
C GLY A 45 2.09 16.21 -8.62
N SER A 46 1.92 17.30 -9.34
CA SER A 46 0.59 17.83 -9.70
C SER A 46 -0.06 17.07 -10.87
N ASP A 47 0.71 16.32 -11.64
CA ASP A 47 0.24 15.57 -12.81
C ASP A 47 0.02 14.09 -12.45
N VAL A 48 -1.18 13.60 -12.73
CA VAL A 48 -1.55 12.18 -12.61
C VAL A 48 -0.60 11.27 -13.38
N ARG A 49 -0.03 11.73 -14.50
CA ARG A 49 0.96 11.00 -15.29
C ARG A 49 2.18 10.59 -14.47
N ASP A 50 2.63 11.44 -13.56
CA ASP A 50 3.80 11.16 -12.72
C ASP A 50 3.57 9.99 -11.79
N LEU A 51 2.31 9.77 -11.34
CA LEU A 51 1.92 8.58 -10.58
C LEU A 51 2.14 7.30 -11.39
N TYR A 52 1.64 7.26 -12.63
CA TYR A 52 1.76 6.07 -13.47
C TYR A 52 3.21 5.80 -13.89
N ILE A 53 3.99 6.84 -14.18
CA ILE A 53 5.43 6.71 -14.43
C ILE A 53 6.14 6.15 -13.19
N GLY A 54 5.77 6.61 -12.01
CA GLY A 54 6.29 6.11 -10.75
C GLY A 54 5.92 4.65 -10.51
N ALA A 55 4.66 4.32 -10.68
CA ALA A 55 4.12 2.98 -10.49
C ALA A 55 4.73 1.95 -11.46
N ALA A 56 5.00 2.33 -12.71
CA ALA A 56 5.64 1.46 -13.69
C ALA A 56 7.06 1.01 -13.30
N ARG A 57 7.72 1.70 -12.37
CA ARG A 57 9.13 1.47 -11.97
C ARG A 57 9.30 0.76 -10.63
N CYS A 58 8.22 0.50 -9.89
CA CYS A 58 8.28 -0.12 -8.56
C CYS A 58 7.11 -1.07 -8.36
N HIS A 59 7.14 -1.89 -7.32
CA HIS A 59 6.00 -2.68 -6.85
C HIS A 59 5.18 -1.91 -5.83
N VAL A 60 5.86 -1.15 -4.97
CA VAL A 60 5.26 -0.32 -3.94
C VAL A 60 5.51 1.13 -4.27
N LEU A 61 4.46 1.85 -4.63
CA LEU A 61 4.50 3.29 -4.81
C LEU A 61 4.37 3.98 -3.45
N ASN A 62 5.46 4.53 -2.94
CA ASN A 62 5.50 5.19 -1.62
C ASN A 62 5.37 6.69 -1.79
N LEU A 63 4.20 7.24 -1.47
CA LEU A 63 3.86 8.66 -1.57
C LEU A 63 4.01 9.32 -0.19
N ASP A 64 4.95 10.25 -0.10
CA ASP A 64 5.31 10.93 1.15
C ASP A 64 4.81 12.36 1.17
N ASN A 65 4.39 12.78 2.36
CA ASN A 65 4.01 14.17 2.66
C ASN A 65 2.87 14.72 1.77
N LEU A 66 1.83 13.90 1.56
CA LEU A 66 0.61 14.42 0.95
C LEU A 66 -0.09 15.41 1.89
N SER A 67 -0.51 16.53 1.35
CA SER A 67 -1.32 17.52 2.07
C SER A 67 -2.79 17.47 1.69
N HIS A 68 -3.09 17.09 0.46
CA HIS A 68 -4.45 16.92 -0.05
C HIS A 68 -4.45 15.98 -1.27
N ILE A 69 -5.62 15.42 -1.59
CA ILE A 69 -5.84 14.58 -2.76
C ILE A 69 -6.96 15.19 -3.60
N THR A 70 -6.65 15.57 -4.84
CA THR A 70 -7.67 16.00 -5.81
C THR A 70 -8.47 14.79 -6.30
N ARG A 71 -9.64 15.03 -6.91
CA ARG A 71 -10.46 13.96 -7.45
C ARG A 71 -9.73 13.13 -8.51
N ASP A 72 -9.06 13.78 -9.45
CA ASP A 72 -8.33 13.09 -10.52
C ASP A 72 -7.19 12.23 -9.94
N TYR A 73 -6.54 12.73 -8.89
CA TYR A 73 -5.47 12.01 -8.20
C TYR A 73 -6.02 10.79 -7.45
N ASN A 74 -7.16 10.94 -6.77
CA ASN A 74 -7.88 9.86 -6.10
C ASN A 74 -8.29 8.75 -7.10
N ASP A 75 -8.86 9.14 -8.24
CA ASP A 75 -9.29 8.21 -9.28
C ASP A 75 -8.10 7.44 -9.87
N ALA A 76 -6.96 8.12 -10.05
CA ALA A 76 -5.72 7.50 -10.50
C ALA A 76 -5.16 6.49 -9.48
N LEU A 77 -5.17 6.84 -8.18
CA LEU A 77 -4.76 5.90 -7.12
C LEU A 77 -5.65 4.66 -7.11
N CYS A 78 -6.97 4.84 -7.20
CA CYS A 78 -7.92 3.73 -7.29
C CYS A 78 -7.67 2.85 -8.52
N SER A 79 -7.35 3.46 -9.66
CA SER A 79 -7.02 2.76 -10.90
C SER A 79 -5.74 1.93 -10.76
N ILE A 80 -4.67 2.52 -10.21
CA ILE A 80 -3.38 1.83 -9.97
C ILE A 80 -3.56 0.65 -9.01
N ILE A 81 -4.32 0.80 -7.93
CA ILE A 81 -4.62 -0.27 -6.96
C ILE A 81 -5.33 -1.44 -7.64
N SER A 82 -6.22 -1.15 -8.58
CA SER A 82 -7.08 -2.16 -9.23
C SER A 82 -6.53 -2.73 -10.53
N GLY A 83 -5.35 -2.31 -10.96
CA GLY A 83 -4.75 -2.77 -12.21
C GLY A 83 -5.32 -2.07 -13.44
N GLY A 84 -5.73 -0.82 -13.31
CA GLY A 84 -6.20 0.00 -14.41
C GLY A 84 -5.08 0.66 -15.20
N GLY A 85 -5.42 1.20 -16.36
CA GLY A 85 -4.51 1.92 -17.23
C GLY A 85 -4.88 3.40 -17.38
N PHE A 86 -3.91 4.20 -17.75
CA PHE A 86 -4.07 5.58 -18.16
C PHE A 86 -3.58 5.71 -19.59
N ALA A 87 -4.45 6.20 -20.47
CA ALA A 87 -4.12 6.48 -21.86
C ALA A 87 -4.13 7.98 -22.11
N ARG A 88 -3.11 8.49 -22.79
CA ARG A 88 -3.05 9.89 -23.22
C ARG A 88 -2.45 9.97 -24.61
N LYS A 89 -3.03 10.83 -25.45
CA LYS A 89 -2.45 11.15 -26.75
C LYS A 89 -1.06 11.76 -26.59
N LEU A 90 -0.13 11.34 -27.44
CA LEU A 90 1.19 11.97 -27.53
C LEU A 90 1.03 13.37 -28.14
N ASN A 91 1.74 14.35 -27.57
CA ASN A 91 1.83 15.67 -28.16
C ASN A 91 2.51 15.55 -29.53
N TYR A 92 1.89 16.11 -30.55
CA TYR A 92 2.35 16.12 -31.93
C TYR A 92 2.12 14.85 -32.78
N SER A 93 1.30 13.89 -32.32
CA SER A 93 0.80 12.79 -33.16
C SER A 93 -0.71 12.72 -33.04
N ASP A 94 -1.41 12.60 -34.18
CA ASP A 94 -2.87 12.54 -34.18
C ASP A 94 -3.41 11.16 -33.80
N ASP A 95 -2.60 10.10 -33.93
CA ASP A 95 -3.04 8.69 -33.80
C ASP A 95 -2.25 7.85 -32.78
N GLU A 96 -1.25 8.41 -32.09
CA GLU A 96 -0.47 7.63 -31.13
C GLU A 96 -0.91 7.91 -29.69
N GLU A 97 -1.31 6.86 -28.98
CA GLU A 97 -1.59 6.89 -27.55
C GLU A 97 -0.45 6.28 -26.74
N MET A 98 -0.06 6.96 -25.68
CA MET A 98 0.82 6.36 -24.66
C MET A 98 -0.06 5.72 -23.60
N ILE A 99 -0.01 4.39 -23.51
CA ILE A 99 -0.77 3.60 -22.53
C ILE A 99 0.15 3.26 -21.38
N PHE A 100 -0.25 3.64 -20.17
CA PHE A 100 0.40 3.24 -18.92
C PHE A 100 -0.51 2.27 -18.20
N GLU A 101 -0.04 1.05 -18.00
CA GLU A 101 -0.70 0.07 -17.13
C GLU A 101 0.06 -0.03 -15.81
N ALA A 102 -0.66 0.01 -14.71
CA ALA A 102 -0.08 -0.12 -13.38
C ALA A 102 -1.01 -0.94 -12.49
N CYS A 103 -0.41 -1.82 -11.70
CA CYS A 103 -1.08 -2.54 -10.63
C CYS A 103 -0.10 -2.65 -9.46
N ASN A 104 -0.24 -1.77 -8.48
CA ASN A 104 0.75 -1.56 -7.44
C ASN A 104 0.09 -1.44 -6.08
N MET A 105 0.79 -1.91 -5.06
CA MET A 105 0.53 -1.48 -3.69
C MET A 105 0.96 -0.02 -3.53
N ILE A 106 0.18 0.76 -2.79
CA ILE A 106 0.46 2.17 -2.54
C ILE A 106 0.61 2.40 -1.04
N PHE A 107 1.71 3.04 -0.64
CA PHE A 107 1.84 3.62 0.68
C PHE A 107 1.57 5.11 0.59
N ILE A 108 0.74 5.60 1.49
CA ILE A 108 0.38 7.01 1.62
C ILE A 108 0.77 7.42 3.03
N ASN A 109 1.47 8.54 3.16
CA ASN A 109 1.61 9.19 4.44
C ASN A 109 1.36 10.70 4.32
N GLY A 110 0.85 11.26 5.39
CA GLY A 110 0.54 12.67 5.47
C GLY A 110 -0.18 13.01 6.78
N ILE A 111 -0.43 14.29 6.99
CA ILE A 111 -1.11 14.78 8.18
C ILE A 111 -2.57 15.04 7.82
N SER A 112 -3.49 14.28 8.42
CA SER A 112 -4.95 14.48 8.28
C SER A 112 -5.46 14.60 6.85
N ILE A 113 -4.99 13.72 5.95
CA ILE A 113 -5.49 13.67 4.58
C ILE A 113 -6.88 13.05 4.59
N LYS A 114 -7.85 13.75 4.02
CA LYS A 114 -9.18 13.20 3.79
C LYS A 114 -9.19 12.40 2.49
N LEU A 115 -9.26 11.07 2.61
CA LEU A 115 -9.44 10.18 1.47
C LEU A 115 -10.90 10.22 1.00
N MET A 116 -11.13 10.09 -0.31
CA MET A 116 -12.50 9.93 -0.83
C MET A 116 -13.01 8.52 -0.55
N PRO A 117 -14.33 8.30 -0.41
CA PRO A 117 -14.89 7.02 0.03
C PRO A 117 -14.50 5.80 -0.80
N ASP A 118 -14.28 5.96 -2.11
CA ASP A 118 -13.89 4.88 -2.99
C ASP A 118 -12.41 4.46 -2.81
N LEU A 119 -11.49 5.39 -2.54
CA LEU A 119 -10.11 5.09 -2.16
C LEU A 119 -10.05 4.52 -0.75
N MET A 120 -10.79 5.11 0.18
CA MET A 120 -10.88 4.66 1.56
C MET A 120 -11.32 3.20 1.66
N SER A 121 -12.32 2.77 0.86
CA SER A 121 -12.79 1.38 0.81
C SER A 121 -11.72 0.37 0.34
N ARG A 122 -10.56 0.84 -0.09
CA ARG A 122 -9.41 0.05 -0.57
C ARG A 122 -8.15 0.29 0.25
N THR A 123 -8.27 0.99 1.37
CA THR A 123 -7.12 1.47 2.13
C THR A 123 -7.16 0.93 3.56
N PHE A 124 -6.01 0.42 4.01
CA PHE A 124 -5.73 0.21 5.42
C PHE A 124 -5.19 1.50 6.01
N GLN A 125 -5.89 2.05 6.97
CA GLN A 125 -5.43 3.20 7.73
C GLN A 125 -4.86 2.74 9.07
N ILE A 126 -3.67 3.23 9.40
CA ILE A 126 -3.03 3.02 10.69
C ILE A 126 -2.64 4.38 11.24
N GLU A 127 -3.15 4.70 12.41
CA GLU A 127 -2.78 5.91 13.14
C GLU A 127 -1.57 5.61 14.02
N LEU A 128 -0.52 6.40 13.86
CA LEU A 128 0.72 6.28 14.63
C LEU A 128 0.72 7.31 15.77
N ALA A 129 1.06 6.85 16.96
CA ALA A 129 1.28 7.72 18.10
C ALA A 129 2.59 8.52 17.96
N VAL A 130 2.67 9.66 18.66
CA VAL A 130 3.92 10.41 18.79
C VAL A 130 4.95 9.57 19.53
N ILE A 131 6.18 9.56 19.04
CA ILE A 131 7.31 8.93 19.75
C ILE A 131 7.80 9.91 20.81
N PRO A 132 7.80 9.51 22.11
CA PRO A 132 8.37 10.32 23.18
C PRO A 132 9.82 10.71 22.89
N GLU A 133 10.25 11.89 23.35
CA GLU A 133 11.61 12.38 23.05
C GLU A 133 12.71 11.42 23.54
N GLU A 134 12.50 10.82 24.69
CA GLU A 134 13.40 9.84 25.31
C GLU A 134 13.51 8.51 24.55
N GLU A 135 12.55 8.19 23.71
CA GLU A 135 12.53 6.96 22.90
C GLU A 135 13.02 7.19 21.46
N ARG A 136 13.29 8.45 21.08
CA ARG A 136 13.73 8.77 19.73
C ARG A 136 15.14 8.27 19.46
N LYS A 137 15.29 7.52 18.39
CA LYS A 137 16.60 7.07 17.87
C LYS A 137 17.06 7.99 16.73
N THR A 138 18.36 8.06 16.52
CA THR A 138 18.88 8.69 15.30
C THR A 138 18.51 7.85 14.08
N GLU A 139 18.41 8.48 12.92
CA GLU A 139 18.12 7.75 11.68
C GLU A 139 19.22 6.70 11.39
N ALA A 140 20.48 7.01 11.66
CA ALA A 140 21.61 6.10 11.46
C ALA A 140 21.51 4.85 12.35
N ASP A 141 21.17 5.02 13.64
CA ASP A 141 21.02 3.89 14.57
C ASP A 141 19.84 3.00 14.16
N LEU A 142 18.74 3.61 13.73
CA LEU A 142 17.56 2.89 13.28
C LEU A 142 17.86 2.03 12.05
N TRP A 143 18.55 2.59 11.05
CA TRP A 143 18.93 1.83 9.85
C TRP A 143 19.93 0.73 10.16
N GLN A 144 20.90 0.97 11.06
CA GLN A 144 21.84 -0.07 11.49
C GLN A 144 21.13 -1.24 12.20
N GLU A 145 20.15 -0.94 13.04
CA GLU A 145 19.34 -1.96 13.73
C GLU A 145 18.48 -2.74 12.72
N LEU A 146 17.85 -2.04 11.79
CA LEU A 146 17.05 -2.66 10.73
C LEU A 146 17.87 -3.64 9.90
N GLU A 147 19.07 -3.27 9.45
CA GLU A 147 19.91 -4.15 8.64
C GLU A 147 20.28 -5.45 9.37
N LYS A 148 20.45 -5.41 10.69
CA LYS A 148 20.67 -6.62 11.51
C LYS A 148 19.43 -7.51 11.60
N LEU A 149 18.25 -6.89 11.68
CA LEU A 149 16.97 -7.60 11.85
C LEU A 149 16.33 -8.03 10.51
N LYS A 150 16.67 -7.38 9.42
CA LYS A 150 16.06 -7.55 8.10
C LYS A 150 16.00 -9.02 7.61
N PRO A 151 17.06 -9.85 7.77
CA PRO A 151 16.98 -11.26 7.39
C PRO A 151 15.95 -12.04 8.20
N ALA A 152 15.85 -11.78 9.50
CA ALA A 152 14.87 -12.43 10.36
C ALA A 152 13.43 -11.98 10.05
N ILE A 153 13.23 -10.69 9.82
CA ILE A 153 11.93 -10.12 9.41
C ILE A 153 11.49 -10.75 8.07
N LEU A 154 12.38 -10.78 7.06
CA LEU A 154 12.07 -11.35 5.76
C LEU A 154 11.76 -12.85 5.86
N SER A 155 12.51 -13.60 6.67
CA SER A 155 12.24 -15.01 6.94
C SER A 155 10.86 -15.21 7.57
N GLY A 156 10.49 -14.38 8.54
CA GLY A 156 9.16 -14.40 9.15
C GLY A 156 8.03 -14.13 8.13
N ILE A 157 8.20 -13.11 7.30
CA ILE A 157 7.24 -12.78 6.23
C ILE A 157 7.08 -13.96 5.25
N LEU A 158 8.19 -14.53 4.77
CA LEU A 158 8.15 -15.65 3.82
C LEU A 158 7.52 -16.92 4.44
N THR A 159 7.77 -17.16 5.72
CA THR A 159 7.14 -18.25 6.46
C THR A 159 5.64 -18.06 6.56
N ALA A 160 5.20 -16.85 6.95
CA ALA A 160 3.78 -16.51 7.05
C ALA A 160 3.07 -16.63 5.69
N LEU A 161 3.71 -16.14 4.63
CA LEU A 161 3.19 -16.27 3.26
C LEU A 161 3.11 -17.74 2.80
N SER A 162 4.12 -18.56 3.11
CA SER A 162 4.11 -19.99 2.78
C SER A 162 2.94 -20.72 3.45
N ASN A 163 2.68 -20.40 4.72
CA ASN A 163 1.55 -20.95 5.46
C ASN A 163 0.20 -20.48 4.89
N ALA A 164 0.10 -19.21 4.55
CA ALA A 164 -1.08 -18.64 3.90
C ALA A 164 -1.38 -19.32 2.56
N LEU A 165 -0.36 -19.53 1.71
CA LEU A 165 -0.53 -20.18 0.42
C LEU A 165 -0.99 -21.65 0.54
N LYS A 166 -0.47 -22.38 1.52
CA LYS A 166 -0.91 -23.75 1.82
C LYS A 166 -2.39 -23.78 2.21
N GLU A 167 -2.82 -22.83 3.04
CA GLU A 167 -4.21 -22.73 3.46
C GLU A 167 -5.12 -22.28 2.31
N TYR A 168 -4.68 -21.30 1.52
CA TYR A 168 -5.40 -20.80 0.35
C TYR A 168 -5.68 -21.90 -0.68
N GLN A 169 -4.71 -22.80 -0.92
CA GLN A 169 -4.82 -23.92 -1.88
C GLN A 169 -5.81 -25.00 -1.44
N LYS A 170 -6.05 -25.17 -0.13
CA LYS A 170 -7.05 -26.13 0.36
C LYS A 170 -8.48 -25.76 -0.03
N GLY A 171 -8.70 -24.47 -0.31
CA GLY A 171 -10.04 -23.91 -0.48
C GLY A 171 -10.79 -23.83 0.85
N PHE A 172 -11.59 -22.79 1.03
CA PHE A 172 -12.42 -22.62 2.22
C PHE A 172 -13.60 -21.71 1.93
N ILE A 173 -14.65 -21.84 2.75
CA ILE A 173 -15.80 -20.94 2.70
C ILE A 173 -15.37 -19.62 3.33
N THR A 174 -15.58 -18.53 2.60
CA THR A 174 -15.30 -17.17 3.08
C THR A 174 -16.55 -16.54 3.68
N PRO A 175 -16.41 -15.71 4.72
CA PRO A 175 -17.47 -14.79 5.11
C PRO A 175 -17.73 -13.79 3.97
N PRO A 176 -18.75 -12.91 4.08
CA PRO A 176 -18.93 -11.81 3.15
C PRO A 176 -17.62 -11.01 3.00
N LEU A 177 -17.15 -10.88 1.77
CA LEU A 177 -15.87 -10.24 1.47
C LEU A 177 -16.06 -8.75 1.19
N PRO A 178 -15.06 -7.91 1.52
CA PRO A 178 -15.06 -6.49 1.20
C PRO A 178 -14.89 -6.25 -0.31
N ARG A 179 -14.87 -5.00 -0.73
CA ARG A 179 -14.65 -4.58 -2.12
C ARG A 179 -13.38 -5.20 -2.74
N LEU A 180 -12.32 -5.37 -1.94
CA LEU A 180 -11.09 -6.07 -2.30
C LEU A 180 -11.20 -7.57 -1.97
N ALA A 181 -12.08 -8.29 -2.68
CA ALA A 181 -12.43 -9.67 -2.35
C ALA A 181 -11.24 -10.64 -2.33
N ASP A 182 -10.32 -10.53 -3.31
CA ASP A 182 -9.12 -11.37 -3.37
C ASP A 182 -8.19 -11.12 -2.20
N PHE A 183 -7.99 -9.84 -1.84
CA PHE A 183 -7.23 -9.44 -0.67
C PHE A 183 -7.88 -10.00 0.61
N GLY A 184 -9.20 -9.82 0.75
CA GLY A 184 -9.94 -10.34 1.91
C GLY A 184 -9.84 -11.86 2.04
N LYS A 185 -9.97 -12.59 0.95
CA LYS A 185 -9.81 -14.05 0.94
C LYS A 185 -8.38 -14.46 1.33
N PHE A 186 -7.37 -13.77 0.81
CA PHE A 186 -5.98 -14.04 1.14
C PHE A 186 -5.66 -13.71 2.61
N SER A 187 -6.23 -12.63 3.16
CA SER A 187 -6.07 -12.26 4.58
C SER A 187 -6.59 -13.36 5.51
N ILE A 188 -7.74 -13.94 5.20
CA ILE A 188 -8.28 -15.09 5.98
C ILE A 188 -7.32 -16.29 5.90
N ALA A 189 -6.79 -16.59 4.72
CA ALA A 189 -5.83 -17.66 4.57
C ALA A 189 -4.53 -17.42 5.35
N LEU A 190 -4.09 -16.14 5.40
CA LEU A 190 -2.93 -15.73 6.18
C LEU A 190 -3.16 -15.93 7.68
N GLU A 191 -4.31 -15.50 8.18
CA GLU A 191 -4.69 -15.63 9.59
C GLU A 191 -4.80 -17.11 9.99
N ARG A 192 -5.52 -17.92 9.22
CA ARG A 192 -5.68 -19.37 9.47
C ARG A 192 -4.36 -20.11 9.40
N GLY A 193 -3.59 -19.90 8.34
CA GLY A 193 -2.33 -20.59 8.10
C GLY A 193 -1.28 -20.34 9.19
N ASN A 194 -1.39 -19.22 9.89
CA ASN A 194 -0.47 -18.84 10.97
C ASN A 194 -1.07 -18.98 12.38
N GLY A 195 -2.30 -19.49 12.49
CA GLY A 195 -2.98 -19.65 13.78
C GLY A 195 -3.35 -18.30 14.43
N TRP A 196 -3.51 -17.25 13.64
CA TRP A 196 -3.95 -15.94 14.12
C TRP A 196 -5.48 -15.88 14.21
N ILE A 197 -6.01 -14.85 14.88
CA ILE A 197 -7.45 -14.68 15.02
C ILE A 197 -8.05 -14.35 13.65
N GLU A 198 -8.93 -15.23 13.17
CA GLU A 198 -9.56 -15.10 11.87
C GLU A 198 -10.51 -13.90 11.81
N GLY A 199 -10.47 -13.19 10.68
CA GLY A 199 -11.34 -12.05 10.38
C GLY A 199 -10.86 -10.71 10.93
N LYS A 200 -9.76 -10.66 11.67
CA LYS A 200 -9.23 -9.40 12.24
C LYS A 200 -8.84 -8.40 11.17
N THR A 201 -8.25 -8.87 10.08
CA THR A 201 -7.89 -7.98 8.96
C THR A 201 -9.14 -7.40 8.29
N LEU A 202 -10.19 -8.19 8.13
CA LEU A 202 -11.46 -7.72 7.55
C LEU A 202 -12.20 -6.76 8.48
N GLU A 203 -12.20 -7.04 9.77
CA GLU A 203 -12.76 -6.16 10.80
C GLU A 203 -12.06 -4.80 10.78
N ALA A 204 -10.72 -4.77 10.75
CA ALA A 204 -9.95 -3.54 10.67
C ALA A 204 -10.26 -2.74 9.39
N LEU A 205 -10.38 -3.41 8.24
CA LEU A 205 -10.75 -2.75 6.98
C LEU A 205 -12.13 -2.12 7.03
N LYS A 206 -13.09 -2.82 7.64
CA LYS A 206 -14.45 -2.32 7.81
C LYS A 206 -14.48 -1.11 8.73
N ASN A 207 -13.83 -1.18 9.87
CA ASN A 207 -13.77 -0.08 10.84
C ASN A 207 -13.10 1.15 10.21
N ASN A 208 -11.97 1.00 9.52
CA ASN A 208 -11.33 2.10 8.81
C ASN A 208 -12.24 2.78 7.79
N TYR A 209 -13.11 2.02 7.12
CA TYR A 209 -14.06 2.58 6.16
C TYR A 209 -15.19 3.35 6.87
N GLU A 210 -15.74 2.80 7.95
CA GLU A 210 -16.83 3.41 8.73
C GLU A 210 -16.36 4.70 9.40
N ASP A 211 -15.19 4.68 10.07
CA ASP A 211 -14.59 5.84 10.74
C ASP A 211 -14.27 7.00 9.75
N GLY A 212 -13.97 6.67 8.53
CA GLY A 212 -13.66 7.67 7.53
C GLY A 212 -14.87 8.27 6.82
N LEU A 213 -16.08 7.78 7.07
CA LEU A 213 -17.31 8.38 6.56
C LEU A 213 -17.88 9.46 7.48
N GLU A 214 -17.43 9.51 8.76
CA GLU A 214 -17.77 10.56 9.73
C GLU A 214 -16.90 11.81 9.51
#